data_ffe53eeff036ac7b205988916937bc05
#
_entry.id   ffe53eeff036ac7b205988916937bc05
#
_cell.length_a   1.000
_cell.length_b   1.000
_cell.length_c   1.000
_cell.angle_alpha   90.00
_cell.angle_beta   90.00
_cell.angle_gamma   90.00
#
_symmetry.space_group_name_H-M   'P 1'
#
loop_
_entity.id
_entity.type
_entity.pdbx_description
1 polymer ?
#
loop_
_entity_poly.entity_id
_entity_poly.type
_entity_poly.pdbx_seq_one_letter_code
_entity_poly.pdbx_strand_id
1 'polypeptide(L)'
;LRVVHMLEDYRLHQVLTRRYHASKNPIMLNAYYSDIFADYSNFLVSSELSASTVGHYKSISMVFMDYLQQRKIESVKIITMDICNSYLKTLAGYSFKTIEQNVCGIRHFLRFLYSTGILAVDYAEKIHMPAVSKSAKIPSAWKLDELKAMLAAIDRNSPIGKRDYAMILLACVLGLRIGDIKNLRFQNFSWEDKKLSIIQHKTHKPLTLPIPDAVGWAVIDYIKNGRPLYHETDHVFLKHMPPFDPIGNENHMHQQLVRYMRKAGIDQRTKKHSGFHSLRHSAASMLLE
;
A
#
# COMPACT_ATOMS: atom_id res chain seq x y z
N LEU A 1 -1.47 25.27 -0.05
CA LEU A 1 -0.53 24.68 0.93
C LEU A 1 0.81 24.32 0.29
N ARG A 2 0.86 23.52 -0.81
CA ARG A 2 2.10 23.05 -1.46
C ARG A 2 2.96 24.19 -2.01
N VAL A 3 2.36 25.11 -2.78
CA VAL A 3 3.08 26.27 -3.35
C VAL A 3 3.60 27.17 -2.23
N VAL A 4 2.84 27.35 -1.17
CA VAL A 4 3.26 28.13 0.01
C VAL A 4 4.52 27.52 0.63
N HIS A 5 4.54 26.22 0.87
CA HIS A 5 5.74 25.54 1.42
C HIS A 5 6.93 25.59 0.48
N MET A 6 6.71 25.55 -0.83
CA MET A 6 7.80 25.73 -1.82
C MET A 6 8.39 27.13 -1.74
N LEU A 7 7.54 28.14 -1.62
CA LEU A 7 7.96 29.54 -1.48
C LEU A 7 8.68 29.78 -0.14
N GLU A 8 8.19 29.18 0.95
CA GLU A 8 8.86 29.21 2.25
C GLU A 8 10.25 28.59 2.20
N ASP A 9 10.39 27.40 1.62
CA ASP A 9 11.69 26.71 1.47
C ASP A 9 12.65 27.59 0.65
N TYR A 10 12.19 28.14 -0.48
CA TYR A 10 13.02 29.00 -1.31
C TYR A 10 13.42 30.29 -0.60
N ARG A 11 12.49 30.93 0.12
CA ARG A 11 12.78 32.15 0.88
C ARG A 11 13.80 31.92 1.99
N LEU A 12 13.70 30.80 2.70
CA LEU A 12 14.56 30.51 3.86
C LEU A 12 15.93 29.96 3.44
N HIS A 13 15.99 29.17 2.39
CA HIS A 13 17.17 28.39 2.05
C HIS A 13 17.73 28.70 0.64
N GLN A 14 17.04 29.54 -0.15
CA GLN A 14 17.32 29.81 -1.57
C GLN A 14 17.33 28.54 -2.45
N VAL A 15 16.85 27.43 -1.90
CA VAL A 15 16.70 26.13 -2.56
C VAL A 15 15.42 25.46 -2.07
N LEU A 16 14.88 24.54 -2.88
CA LEU A 16 13.76 23.71 -2.45
C LEU A 16 14.30 22.50 -1.68
N THR A 17 14.29 22.56 -0.35
CA THR A 17 14.84 21.53 0.52
C THR A 17 13.96 20.28 0.57
N ARG A 18 12.66 20.42 0.28
CA ARG A 18 11.70 19.33 0.21
C ARG A 18 11.42 18.93 -1.24
N ARG A 19 11.34 17.64 -1.50
CA ARG A 19 10.98 17.14 -2.82
C ARG A 19 9.46 17.24 -3.04
N TYR A 20 9.03 18.36 -3.59
CA TYR A 20 7.62 18.58 -3.95
C TYR A 20 7.24 17.96 -5.31
N HIS A 21 7.33 16.75 -5.56
CA HIS A 21 7.28 16.06 -6.85
C HIS A 21 8.52 16.32 -7.71
N ALA A 22 9.66 15.99 -7.20
CA ALA A 22 10.64 15.55 -8.13
C ALA A 22 9.99 14.38 -8.88
N SER A 23 9.64 14.55 -10.16
CA SER A 23 9.79 13.44 -11.06
C SER A 23 11.17 12.91 -10.71
N LYS A 24 11.27 11.73 -10.15
CA LYS A 24 12.55 11.04 -10.05
C LYS A 24 13.05 11.15 -11.48
N ASN A 25 14.18 11.79 -11.71
CA ASN A 25 14.82 11.72 -13.01
C ASN A 25 14.78 10.24 -13.36
N PRO A 26 14.14 9.86 -14.48
CA PRO A 26 13.98 8.46 -14.79
C PRO A 26 15.37 7.83 -14.72
N ILE A 27 15.51 6.75 -13.98
CA ILE A 27 16.76 6.00 -13.94
C ILE A 27 17.01 5.55 -15.37
N MET A 28 18.12 6.00 -15.95
CA MET A 28 18.55 5.64 -17.31
C MET A 28 19.61 4.55 -17.18
N LEU A 29 19.22 3.32 -17.43
CA LEU A 29 20.16 2.20 -17.51
C LEU A 29 20.84 2.21 -18.90
N ASN A 30 22.11 1.81 -18.96
CA ASN A 30 22.78 1.56 -20.23
C ASN A 30 22.19 0.30 -20.92
N ALA A 31 22.57 0.04 -22.16
CA ALA A 31 22.03 -1.08 -22.95
C ALA A 31 22.15 -2.42 -22.21
N TYR A 32 23.32 -2.72 -21.65
CA TYR A 32 23.56 -3.98 -20.92
C TYR A 32 22.60 -4.15 -19.74
N TYR A 33 22.49 -3.16 -18.89
CA TYR A 33 21.59 -3.24 -17.72
C TYR A 33 20.11 -3.19 -18.11
N SER A 34 19.78 -2.55 -19.22
CA SER A 34 18.42 -2.53 -19.77
C SER A 34 17.99 -3.93 -20.21
N ASP A 35 18.87 -4.70 -20.85
CA ASP A 35 18.61 -6.06 -21.27
C ASP A 35 18.41 -6.97 -20.06
N ILE A 36 19.31 -6.91 -19.07
CA ILE A 36 19.15 -7.66 -17.80
C ILE A 36 17.85 -7.30 -17.08
N PHE A 37 17.47 -6.01 -17.10
CA PHE A 37 16.21 -5.58 -16.48
C PHE A 37 14.99 -6.09 -17.24
N ALA A 38 15.04 -6.16 -18.57
CA ALA A 38 13.97 -6.72 -19.38
C ALA A 38 13.80 -8.22 -19.11
N ASP A 39 14.89 -8.99 -19.07
CA ASP A 39 14.86 -10.42 -18.75
C ASP A 39 14.31 -10.68 -17.34
N TYR A 40 14.77 -9.93 -16.35
CA TYR A 40 14.25 -10.03 -14.99
C TYR A 40 12.77 -9.64 -14.93
N SER A 41 12.37 -8.63 -15.68
CA SER A 41 10.97 -8.20 -15.76
C SER A 41 10.06 -9.26 -16.32
N ASN A 42 10.50 -9.97 -17.35
CA ASN A 42 9.79 -11.10 -17.94
C ASN A 42 9.70 -12.28 -16.96
N PHE A 43 10.80 -12.58 -16.28
CA PHE A 43 10.83 -13.61 -15.22
C PHE A 43 9.85 -13.28 -14.09
N LEU A 44 9.77 -12.03 -13.65
CA LEU A 44 8.80 -11.62 -12.62
C LEU A 44 7.34 -11.74 -13.08
N VAL A 45 7.06 -11.45 -14.34
CA VAL A 45 5.70 -11.55 -14.90
C VAL A 45 5.26 -13.01 -15.01
N SER A 46 6.20 -13.93 -15.32
CA SER A 46 5.91 -15.37 -15.36
C SER A 46 5.79 -16.01 -13.97
N SER A 47 6.16 -15.30 -12.91
CA SER A 47 6.07 -15.78 -11.53
C SER A 47 4.65 -15.58 -10.98
N GLU A 48 4.22 -16.44 -10.04
CA GLU A 48 2.92 -16.33 -9.35
C GLU A 48 2.86 -15.17 -8.34
N LEU A 49 3.57 -14.08 -8.59
CA LEU A 49 3.64 -12.93 -7.71
C LEU A 49 2.51 -11.92 -8.01
N SER A 50 2.03 -11.25 -6.97
CA SER A 50 1.07 -10.16 -7.16
C SER A 50 1.69 -9.02 -7.99
N ALA A 51 0.88 -8.33 -8.81
CA ALA A 51 1.33 -7.18 -9.60
C ALA A 51 2.05 -6.10 -8.76
N SER A 52 1.60 -5.90 -7.51
CA SER A 52 2.24 -4.99 -6.56
C SER A 52 3.64 -5.47 -6.15
N THR A 53 3.82 -6.77 -5.93
CA THR A 53 5.12 -7.36 -5.60
C THR A 53 6.07 -7.27 -6.80
N VAL A 54 5.57 -7.60 -8.00
CA VAL A 54 6.32 -7.44 -9.26
C VAL A 54 6.82 -6.01 -9.44
N GLY A 55 5.92 -5.01 -9.32
CA GLY A 55 6.29 -3.60 -9.42
C GLY A 55 7.33 -3.17 -8.37
N HIS A 56 7.20 -3.69 -7.16
CA HIS A 56 8.16 -3.40 -6.09
C HIS A 56 9.54 -4.00 -6.36
N TYR A 57 9.61 -5.24 -6.78
CA TYR A 57 10.88 -5.89 -7.11
C TYR A 57 11.55 -5.25 -8.33
N LYS A 58 10.78 -4.88 -9.36
CA LYS A 58 11.29 -4.10 -10.50
C LYS A 58 11.92 -2.78 -10.05
N SER A 59 11.24 -2.05 -9.17
CA SER A 59 11.76 -0.77 -8.66
C SER A 59 13.07 -0.95 -7.88
N ILE A 60 13.17 -1.96 -7.03
CA ILE A 60 14.38 -2.23 -6.25
C ILE A 60 15.54 -2.66 -7.15
N SER A 61 15.31 -3.58 -8.08
CA SER A 61 16.36 -4.05 -8.99
C SER A 61 16.88 -2.93 -9.90
N MET A 62 15.99 -2.06 -10.38
CA MET A 62 16.37 -0.89 -11.16
C MET A 62 17.29 0.06 -10.38
N VAL A 63 16.98 0.33 -9.11
CA VAL A 63 17.83 1.17 -8.24
C VAL A 63 19.18 0.49 -7.97
N PHE A 64 19.18 -0.82 -7.79
CA PHE A 64 20.43 -1.56 -7.59
C PHE A 64 21.29 -1.58 -8.86
N MET A 65 20.71 -1.80 -10.03
CA MET A 65 21.44 -1.71 -11.31
C MET A 65 22.00 -0.32 -11.56
N ASP A 66 21.24 0.74 -11.27
CA ASP A 66 21.74 2.11 -11.34
C ASP A 66 22.95 2.34 -10.42
N TYR A 67 22.89 1.81 -9.19
CA TYR A 67 24.03 1.84 -8.28
C TYR A 67 25.26 1.12 -8.86
N LEU A 68 25.08 -0.06 -9.47
CA LEU A 68 26.16 -0.79 -10.13
C LEU A 68 26.77 0.01 -11.27
N GLN A 69 25.92 0.60 -12.12
CA GLN A 69 26.34 1.43 -13.23
C GLN A 69 27.12 2.67 -12.79
N GLN A 70 26.65 3.36 -11.74
CA GLN A 70 27.35 4.52 -11.18
C GLN A 70 28.73 4.15 -10.61
N ARG A 71 28.91 2.93 -10.13
CA ARG A 71 30.17 2.36 -9.66
C ARG A 71 31.06 1.81 -10.78
N LYS A 72 30.66 2.00 -12.06
CA LYS A 72 31.36 1.49 -13.25
C LYS A 72 31.56 -0.03 -13.22
N ILE A 73 30.61 -0.75 -12.61
CA ILE A 73 30.54 -2.21 -12.67
C ILE A 73 29.90 -2.54 -14.00
N GLU A 74 30.68 -3.05 -14.96
CA GLU A 74 30.24 -3.23 -16.33
C GLU A 74 29.36 -4.47 -16.55
N SER A 75 29.39 -5.41 -15.61
CA SER A 75 28.64 -6.66 -15.74
C SER A 75 28.12 -7.16 -14.39
N VAL A 76 26.90 -7.69 -14.37
CA VAL A 76 26.34 -8.36 -13.19
C VAL A 76 27.11 -9.65 -12.83
N LYS A 77 27.89 -10.22 -13.76
CA LYS A 77 28.70 -11.43 -13.53
C LYS A 77 29.80 -11.23 -12.47
N ILE A 78 30.25 -10.00 -12.26
CA ILE A 78 31.29 -9.67 -11.29
C ILE A 78 30.73 -9.21 -9.94
N ILE A 79 29.43 -9.35 -9.72
CA ILE A 79 28.82 -9.05 -8.43
C ILE A 79 29.44 -9.96 -7.36
N THR A 80 29.84 -9.36 -6.24
CA THR A 80 30.38 -10.02 -5.05
C THR A 80 29.58 -9.66 -3.81
N MET A 81 29.80 -10.36 -2.71
CA MET A 81 29.19 -9.99 -1.42
C MET A 81 29.60 -8.57 -0.96
N ASP A 82 30.82 -8.14 -1.26
CA ASP A 82 31.28 -6.80 -0.90
C ASP A 82 30.55 -5.70 -1.64
N ILE A 83 30.20 -5.94 -2.91
CA ILE A 83 29.36 -5.03 -3.69
C ILE A 83 27.95 -4.98 -3.10
N CYS A 84 27.36 -6.13 -2.79
CA CYS A 84 26.03 -6.21 -2.17
C CYS A 84 26.02 -5.49 -0.80
N ASN A 85 27.01 -5.74 0.05
CA ASN A 85 27.14 -5.10 1.35
C ASN A 85 27.35 -3.59 1.23
N SER A 86 28.13 -3.14 0.23
CA SER A 86 28.36 -1.72 -0.04
C SER A 86 27.07 -1.02 -0.48
N TYR A 87 26.24 -1.68 -1.29
CA TYR A 87 24.93 -1.17 -1.61
C TYR A 87 24.01 -1.10 -0.37
N LEU A 88 23.96 -2.16 0.44
CA LEU A 88 23.15 -2.16 1.65
C LEU A 88 23.54 -1.07 2.65
N LYS A 89 24.82 -0.72 2.72
CA LYS A 89 25.28 0.43 3.52
C LYS A 89 24.71 1.76 3.03
N THR A 90 24.40 1.92 1.75
CA THR A 90 23.75 3.14 1.23
C THR A 90 22.32 3.30 1.73
N LEU A 91 21.72 2.23 2.24
CA LEU A 91 20.38 2.25 2.82
C LEU A 91 20.38 2.66 4.30
N ALA A 92 21.54 2.95 4.88
CA ALA A 92 21.65 3.48 6.24
C ALA A 92 20.84 4.79 6.36
N GLY A 93 20.03 4.90 7.40
CA GLY A 93 19.11 6.03 7.59
C GLY A 93 17.68 5.81 7.09
N TYR A 94 17.42 4.77 6.29
CA TYR A 94 16.05 4.36 5.97
C TYR A 94 15.40 3.59 7.12
N SER A 95 14.07 3.53 7.12
CA SER A 95 13.35 2.71 8.10
C SER A 95 13.73 1.23 7.95
N PHE A 96 13.74 0.50 9.08
CA PHE A 96 14.00 -0.94 9.06
C PHE A 96 13.13 -1.67 8.02
N LYS A 97 11.83 -1.31 7.95
CA LYS A 97 10.91 -1.92 6.98
C LYS A 97 11.33 -1.65 5.53
N THR A 98 11.85 -0.46 5.25
CA THR A 98 12.38 -0.12 3.92
C THR A 98 13.63 -0.95 3.60
N ILE A 99 14.53 -1.10 4.56
CA ILE A 99 15.74 -1.93 4.39
C ILE A 99 15.35 -3.40 4.16
N GLU A 100 14.44 -3.94 4.97
CA GLU A 100 13.90 -5.30 4.82
C GLU A 100 13.34 -5.53 3.41
N GLN A 101 12.53 -4.60 2.90
CA GLN A 101 11.97 -4.69 1.55
C GLN A 101 13.05 -4.67 0.47
N ASN A 102 14.06 -3.80 0.61
CA ASN A 102 15.18 -3.75 -0.33
C ASN A 102 15.98 -5.06 -0.31
N VAL A 103 16.30 -5.59 0.87
CA VAL A 103 17.00 -6.87 1.01
C VAL A 103 16.21 -8.00 0.33
N CYS A 104 14.89 -8.08 0.57
CA CYS A 104 14.05 -9.09 -0.11
C CYS A 104 14.08 -8.95 -1.63
N GLY A 105 13.97 -7.72 -2.16
CA GLY A 105 14.00 -7.48 -3.60
C GLY A 105 15.35 -7.83 -4.24
N ILE A 106 16.47 -7.47 -3.56
CA ILE A 106 17.82 -7.80 -4.04
C ILE A 106 18.06 -9.31 -3.99
N ARG A 107 17.67 -9.97 -2.91
CA ARG A 107 17.79 -11.44 -2.82
C ARG A 107 17.03 -12.12 -3.96
N HIS A 108 15.85 -11.63 -4.29
CA HIS A 108 15.06 -12.16 -5.39
C HIS A 108 15.76 -11.94 -6.76
N PHE A 109 16.34 -10.76 -6.97
CA PHE A 109 17.11 -10.46 -8.17
C PHE A 109 18.38 -11.31 -8.30
N LEU A 110 19.13 -11.49 -7.23
CA LEU A 110 20.33 -12.33 -7.22
C LEU A 110 20.01 -13.81 -7.46
N ARG A 111 18.89 -14.32 -6.92
CA ARG A 111 18.40 -15.68 -7.24
C ARG A 111 18.08 -15.83 -8.72
N PHE A 112 17.45 -14.83 -9.32
CA PHE A 112 17.22 -14.85 -10.76
C PHE A 112 18.53 -14.94 -11.52
N LEU A 113 19.53 -14.11 -11.21
CA LEU A 113 20.83 -14.15 -11.89
C LEU A 113 21.54 -15.49 -11.70
N TYR A 114 21.42 -16.11 -10.54
CA TYR A 114 21.98 -17.44 -10.26
C TYR A 114 21.20 -18.54 -11.01
N SER A 115 19.89 -18.54 -10.95
CA SER A 115 19.03 -19.55 -11.61
C SER A 115 19.14 -19.55 -13.13
N THR A 116 19.48 -18.40 -13.72
CA THR A 116 19.74 -18.26 -15.16
C THR A 116 21.19 -18.51 -15.56
N GLY A 117 22.06 -18.90 -14.60
CA GLY A 117 23.46 -19.18 -14.85
C GLY A 117 24.33 -17.93 -15.12
N ILE A 118 23.79 -16.72 -14.94
CA ILE A 118 24.54 -15.48 -15.09
C ILE A 118 25.55 -15.29 -13.95
N LEU A 119 25.16 -15.64 -12.72
CA LEU A 119 26.04 -15.69 -11.56
C LEU A 119 26.43 -17.14 -11.26
N ALA A 120 27.72 -17.35 -10.97
CA ALA A 120 28.23 -18.66 -10.58
C ALA A 120 27.92 -19.04 -9.12
N VAL A 121 27.58 -18.06 -8.27
CA VAL A 121 27.36 -18.23 -6.82
C VAL A 121 26.02 -17.61 -6.43
N ASP A 122 25.23 -18.33 -5.64
CA ASP A 122 24.04 -17.76 -5.01
C ASP A 122 24.42 -16.89 -3.81
N TYR A 123 24.41 -15.57 -4.05
CA TYR A 123 24.62 -14.60 -2.99
C TYR A 123 23.34 -14.26 -2.21
N ALA A 124 22.16 -14.64 -2.71
CA ALA A 124 20.89 -14.33 -2.05
C ALA A 124 20.80 -14.94 -0.65
N GLU A 125 21.33 -16.14 -0.47
CA GLU A 125 21.36 -16.84 0.82
C GLU A 125 22.32 -16.18 1.83
N LYS A 126 23.41 -15.57 1.33
CA LYS A 126 24.47 -14.97 2.14
C LYS A 126 24.14 -13.56 2.62
N ILE A 127 23.19 -12.88 2.00
CA ILE A 127 22.73 -11.57 2.46
C ILE A 127 21.87 -11.76 3.72
N HIS A 128 22.39 -11.34 4.86
CA HIS A 128 21.62 -11.42 6.10
C HIS A 128 20.66 -10.25 6.25
N MET A 129 19.46 -10.54 6.78
CA MET A 129 18.54 -9.50 7.23
C MET A 129 19.18 -8.79 8.43
N PRO A 130 19.15 -7.44 8.49
CA PRO A 130 19.57 -6.74 9.67
C PRO A 130 18.80 -7.27 10.88
N ALA A 131 19.53 -7.71 11.90
CA ALA A 131 18.91 -8.12 13.16
C ALA A 131 18.32 -6.87 13.82
N VAL A 132 17.02 -6.76 13.84
CA VAL A 132 16.32 -5.76 14.66
C VAL A 132 15.58 -6.51 15.73
N SER A 133 15.80 -6.07 16.96
CA SER A 133 14.94 -6.44 18.06
C SER A 133 13.49 -6.21 17.61
N LYS A 134 12.73 -7.28 17.53
CA LYS A 134 11.28 -7.23 17.41
C LYS A 134 10.74 -6.71 18.76
N SER A 135 11.14 -5.51 19.17
CA SER A 135 10.40 -4.82 20.21
C SER A 135 8.98 -4.78 19.69
N ALA A 136 8.09 -5.48 20.37
CA ALA A 136 6.71 -5.62 20.00
C ALA A 136 6.15 -4.22 19.76
N LYS A 137 6.08 -3.80 18.50
CA LYS A 137 5.34 -2.59 18.14
C LYS A 137 3.90 -2.95 18.42
N ILE A 138 3.41 -2.53 19.58
CA ILE A 138 1.99 -2.62 19.88
C ILE A 138 1.29 -1.94 18.70
N PRO A 139 0.42 -2.65 17.99
CA PRO A 139 -0.32 -2.05 16.88
C PRO A 139 -1.02 -0.81 17.40
N SER A 140 -0.90 0.32 16.71
CA SER A 140 -1.63 1.52 17.11
C SER A 140 -3.11 1.25 16.87
N ALA A 141 -3.84 0.92 17.92
CA ALA A 141 -5.28 0.81 17.91
C ALA A 141 -5.91 2.21 18.09
N TRP A 142 -7.06 2.40 17.48
CA TRP A 142 -7.88 3.58 17.69
C TRP A 142 -8.70 3.44 18.97
N LYS A 143 -8.80 4.51 19.71
CA LYS A 143 -9.76 4.56 20.81
C LYS A 143 -11.19 4.64 20.25
N LEU A 144 -12.14 4.02 20.96
CA LEU A 144 -13.54 3.99 20.52
C LEU A 144 -14.12 5.41 20.29
N ASP A 145 -13.77 6.37 21.15
CA ASP A 145 -14.23 7.75 21.05
C ASP A 145 -13.64 8.46 19.81
N GLU A 146 -12.38 8.15 19.45
CA GLU A 146 -11.76 8.68 18.23
C GLU A 146 -12.46 8.13 16.98
N LEU A 147 -12.82 6.83 16.97
CA LEU A 147 -13.58 6.24 15.87
C LEU A 147 -14.97 6.85 15.74
N LYS A 148 -15.68 7.03 16.85
CA LYS A 148 -16.98 7.69 16.89
C LYS A 148 -16.90 9.12 16.38
N ALA A 149 -15.93 9.90 16.86
CA ALA A 149 -15.70 11.29 16.42
C ALA A 149 -15.38 11.35 14.91
N MET A 150 -14.54 10.46 14.42
CA MET A 150 -14.22 10.39 12.99
C MET A 150 -15.44 10.05 12.14
N LEU A 151 -16.25 9.07 12.54
CA LEU A 151 -17.49 8.69 11.85
C LEU A 151 -18.51 9.82 11.87
N ALA A 152 -18.63 10.54 12.97
CA ALA A 152 -19.52 11.70 13.10
C ALA A 152 -19.08 12.90 12.22
N ALA A 153 -17.79 13.00 11.89
CA ALA A 153 -17.25 14.06 11.03
C ALA A 153 -17.53 13.84 9.52
N ILE A 154 -18.11 12.67 9.15
CA ILE A 154 -18.45 12.35 7.77
C ILE A 154 -19.83 12.93 7.45
N ASP A 155 -19.88 13.77 6.42
CA ASP A 155 -21.14 14.31 5.92
C ASP A 155 -21.91 13.23 5.13
N ARG A 156 -22.86 12.59 5.79
CA ARG A 156 -23.71 11.55 5.22
C ARG A 156 -24.82 12.06 4.31
N ASN A 157 -24.98 13.36 4.13
CA ASN A 157 -25.90 13.92 3.14
C ASN A 157 -25.30 13.89 1.74
N SER A 158 -23.97 13.82 1.63
CA SER A 158 -23.30 13.72 0.33
C SER A 158 -23.13 12.26 -0.11
N PRO A 159 -23.27 11.96 -1.42
CA PRO A 159 -23.05 10.62 -1.98
C PRO A 159 -21.67 10.04 -1.64
N ILE A 160 -20.62 10.87 -1.70
CA ILE A 160 -19.25 10.47 -1.32
C ILE A 160 -19.16 10.14 0.16
N GLY A 161 -19.81 10.94 1.00
CA GLY A 161 -19.82 10.71 2.44
C GLY A 161 -20.56 9.41 2.83
N LYS A 162 -21.68 9.09 2.18
CA LYS A 162 -22.38 7.80 2.36
C LYS A 162 -21.44 6.62 2.01
N ARG A 163 -20.75 6.70 0.87
CA ARG A 163 -19.75 5.71 0.45
C ARG A 163 -18.64 5.53 1.49
N ASP A 164 -18.01 6.63 1.87
CA ASP A 164 -16.85 6.62 2.75
C ASP A 164 -17.24 6.14 4.15
N TYR A 165 -18.41 6.53 4.64
CA TYR A 165 -18.97 6.05 5.90
C TYR A 165 -19.17 4.55 5.91
N ALA A 166 -19.81 3.98 4.88
CA ALA A 166 -20.02 2.54 4.74
C ALA A 166 -18.68 1.78 4.68
N MET A 167 -17.71 2.26 3.88
CA MET A 167 -16.40 1.64 3.76
C MET A 167 -15.61 1.66 5.08
N ILE A 168 -15.68 2.76 5.83
CA ILE A 168 -15.01 2.90 7.13
C ILE A 168 -15.66 1.99 8.16
N LEU A 169 -17.00 1.88 8.18
CA LEU A 169 -17.70 0.95 9.07
C LEU A 169 -17.33 -0.51 8.79
N LEU A 170 -17.28 -0.92 7.53
CA LEU A 170 -16.82 -2.25 7.14
C LEU A 170 -15.40 -2.56 7.66
N ALA A 171 -14.52 -1.56 7.64
CA ALA A 171 -13.17 -1.71 8.16
C ALA A 171 -13.11 -1.74 9.70
N CYS A 172 -13.88 -0.85 10.37
CA CYS A 172 -13.87 -0.72 11.83
C CYS A 172 -14.62 -1.85 12.55
N VAL A 173 -15.73 -2.30 11.98
CA VAL A 173 -16.63 -3.26 12.65
C VAL A 173 -16.32 -4.68 12.20
N LEU A 174 -16.21 -4.92 10.89
CA LEU A 174 -15.93 -6.25 10.35
C LEU A 174 -14.44 -6.55 10.19
N GLY A 175 -13.59 -5.58 10.44
CA GLY A 175 -12.15 -5.76 10.31
C GLY A 175 -11.70 -6.11 8.89
N LEU A 176 -12.42 -5.74 7.84
CA LEU A 176 -12.07 -6.03 6.46
C LEU A 176 -10.86 -5.23 5.99
N ARG A 177 -10.05 -5.83 5.11
CA ARG A 177 -8.98 -5.08 4.43
C ARG A 177 -9.57 -4.15 3.39
N ILE A 178 -8.96 -2.99 3.21
CA ILE A 178 -9.42 -2.01 2.21
C ILE A 178 -9.48 -2.58 0.79
N GLY A 179 -8.56 -3.51 0.43
CA GLY A 179 -8.60 -4.21 -0.85
C GLY A 179 -9.83 -5.10 -0.98
N ASP A 180 -10.24 -5.79 0.08
CA ASP A 180 -11.44 -6.61 0.08
C ASP A 180 -12.70 -5.72 -0.02
N ILE A 181 -12.75 -4.61 0.73
CA ILE A 181 -13.87 -3.64 0.70
C ILE A 181 -14.07 -3.04 -0.70
N LYS A 182 -12.99 -2.63 -1.36
CA LYS A 182 -13.04 -2.06 -2.71
C LYS A 182 -13.60 -3.03 -3.75
N ASN A 183 -13.34 -4.32 -3.56
CA ASN A 183 -13.76 -5.39 -4.48
C ASN A 183 -15.10 -6.03 -4.10
N LEU A 184 -15.82 -5.49 -3.10
CA LEU A 184 -17.14 -6.01 -2.75
C LEU A 184 -18.13 -5.87 -3.90
N ARG A 185 -18.86 -6.95 -4.15
CA ARG A 185 -19.91 -7.07 -5.16
C ARG A 185 -21.26 -7.30 -4.50
N PHE A 186 -22.35 -7.03 -5.19
CA PHE A 186 -23.71 -7.26 -4.65
C PHE A 186 -23.91 -8.70 -4.21
N GLN A 187 -23.42 -9.67 -4.97
CA GLN A 187 -23.53 -11.11 -4.64
C GLN A 187 -22.78 -11.51 -3.35
N ASN A 188 -21.89 -10.67 -2.82
CA ASN A 188 -21.23 -10.96 -1.55
C ASN A 188 -22.14 -10.80 -0.35
N PHE A 189 -23.27 -10.12 -0.50
CA PHE A 189 -24.22 -9.81 0.59
C PHE A 189 -25.42 -10.72 0.50
N SER A 190 -25.63 -11.57 1.51
CA SER A 190 -26.90 -12.23 1.79
C SER A 190 -27.65 -11.37 2.81
N TRP A 191 -28.60 -10.55 2.33
CA TRP A 191 -29.35 -9.61 3.18
C TRP A 191 -30.31 -10.31 4.11
N GLU A 192 -30.90 -11.42 3.65
CA GLU A 192 -31.85 -12.24 4.42
C GLU A 192 -31.13 -12.90 5.62
N ASP A 193 -29.96 -13.52 5.37
CA ASP A 193 -29.15 -14.17 6.38
C ASP A 193 -28.29 -13.19 7.17
N LYS A 194 -28.24 -11.91 6.79
CA LYS A 194 -27.33 -10.91 7.34
C LYS A 194 -25.87 -11.38 7.32
N LYS A 195 -25.42 -11.93 6.19
CA LYS A 195 -24.05 -12.45 6.01
C LYS A 195 -23.32 -11.80 4.86
N LEU A 196 -22.04 -11.57 5.04
CA LEU A 196 -21.09 -11.14 4.04
C LEU A 196 -20.11 -12.27 3.75
N SER A 197 -20.09 -12.77 2.51
CA SER A 197 -19.19 -13.85 2.07
C SER A 197 -18.27 -13.38 0.96
N ILE A 198 -16.96 -13.49 1.18
CA ILE A 198 -15.92 -13.06 0.24
C ILE A 198 -14.81 -14.10 0.13
N ILE A 199 -14.09 -14.06 -0.99
CA ILE A 199 -12.74 -14.62 -1.11
C ILE A 199 -11.75 -13.47 -0.89
N GLN A 200 -10.95 -13.53 0.17
CA GLN A 200 -9.99 -12.46 0.50
C GLN A 200 -8.98 -12.26 -0.62
N HIS A 201 -8.86 -11.05 -1.14
CA HIS A 201 -7.98 -10.73 -2.27
C HIS A 201 -6.50 -11.06 -2.03
N LYS A 202 -5.99 -10.89 -0.80
CA LYS A 202 -4.57 -11.10 -0.49
C LYS A 202 -4.20 -12.55 -0.16
N THR A 203 -5.11 -13.33 0.40
CA THR A 203 -4.84 -14.66 0.94
C THR A 203 -5.58 -15.77 0.19
N HIS A 204 -6.48 -15.40 -0.70
CA HIS A 204 -7.37 -16.28 -1.47
C HIS A 204 -8.19 -17.26 -0.60
N LYS A 205 -8.36 -16.92 0.70
CA LYS A 205 -9.14 -17.73 1.62
C LYS A 205 -10.59 -17.23 1.69
N PRO A 206 -11.58 -18.15 1.75
CA PRO A 206 -12.95 -17.76 1.98
C PRO A 206 -13.12 -17.19 3.39
N LEU A 207 -14.00 -16.19 3.50
CA LEU A 207 -14.35 -15.54 4.75
C LEU A 207 -15.84 -15.22 4.73
N THR A 208 -16.58 -15.68 5.76
CA THR A 208 -17.97 -15.31 5.96
C THR A 208 -18.11 -14.63 7.32
N LEU A 209 -18.76 -13.49 7.36
CA LEU A 209 -18.95 -12.66 8.54
C LEU A 209 -20.42 -12.29 8.70
N PRO A 210 -20.95 -12.20 9.94
CA PRO A 210 -22.27 -11.60 10.17
C PRO A 210 -22.21 -10.10 9.86
N ILE A 211 -23.30 -9.56 9.36
CA ILE A 211 -23.45 -8.13 9.08
C ILE A 211 -24.28 -7.50 10.20
N PRO A 212 -23.67 -6.72 11.11
CA PRO A 212 -24.43 -5.94 12.09
C PRO A 212 -25.35 -4.93 11.38
N ASP A 213 -26.51 -4.65 11.95
CA ASP A 213 -27.51 -3.77 11.34
C ASP A 213 -26.96 -2.38 10.97
N ALA A 214 -26.14 -1.80 11.82
CA ALA A 214 -25.50 -0.50 11.54
C ALA A 214 -24.65 -0.52 10.27
N VAL A 215 -23.92 -1.61 10.01
CA VAL A 215 -23.11 -1.79 8.80
C VAL A 215 -24.00 -2.04 7.59
N GLY A 216 -24.99 -2.92 7.74
CA GLY A 216 -25.93 -3.24 6.67
C GLY A 216 -26.69 -2.00 6.18
N TRP A 217 -27.26 -1.23 7.12
CA TRP A 217 -27.96 0.02 6.78
C TRP A 217 -27.05 1.07 6.14
N ALA A 218 -25.80 1.19 6.56
CA ALA A 218 -24.88 2.13 5.93
C ALA A 218 -24.55 1.74 4.48
N VAL A 219 -24.40 0.44 4.20
CA VAL A 219 -24.17 -0.05 2.84
C VAL A 219 -25.42 0.14 1.97
N ILE A 220 -26.60 -0.17 2.51
CA ILE A 220 -27.89 0.01 1.82
C ILE A 220 -28.15 1.50 1.51
N ASP A 221 -27.88 2.40 2.47
CA ASP A 221 -28.04 3.84 2.25
C ASP A 221 -27.12 4.34 1.14
N TYR A 222 -25.87 3.86 1.10
CA TYR A 222 -25.00 4.20 -0.02
C TYR A 222 -25.54 3.65 -1.35
N ILE A 223 -25.94 2.38 -1.40
CA ILE A 223 -26.44 1.75 -2.65
C ILE A 223 -27.66 2.50 -3.18
N LYS A 224 -28.62 2.83 -2.32
CA LYS A 224 -29.89 3.45 -2.72
C LYS A 224 -29.77 4.95 -2.99
N ASN A 225 -28.97 5.67 -2.21
CA ASN A 225 -29.00 7.12 -2.12
C ASN A 225 -27.66 7.80 -2.43
N GLY A 226 -26.62 7.04 -2.75
CA GLY A 226 -25.28 7.58 -2.98
C GLY A 226 -24.55 7.01 -4.17
N ARG A 227 -24.82 5.77 -4.54
CA ARG A 227 -24.10 5.10 -5.63
C ARG A 227 -24.48 5.69 -6.99
N PRO A 228 -23.49 6.02 -7.86
CA PRO A 228 -23.77 6.47 -9.21
C PRO A 228 -24.60 5.44 -10.02
N LEU A 229 -25.63 5.92 -10.72
CA LEU A 229 -26.60 5.06 -11.44
C LEU A 229 -26.11 4.55 -12.80
N TYR A 230 -25.04 5.13 -13.34
CA TYR A 230 -24.63 4.95 -14.75
C TYR A 230 -23.66 3.81 -15.01
N HIS A 231 -23.38 2.95 -14.04
CA HIS A 231 -22.36 1.92 -14.25
C HIS A 231 -22.96 0.51 -14.24
N GLU A 232 -22.76 -0.22 -15.32
CA GLU A 232 -23.12 -1.64 -15.46
C GLU A 232 -22.09 -2.55 -14.74
N THR A 233 -21.79 -2.26 -13.49
CA THR A 233 -20.89 -3.09 -12.70
C THR A 233 -21.60 -3.60 -11.45
N ASP A 234 -21.26 -4.82 -11.07
CA ASP A 234 -21.73 -5.45 -9.84
C ASP A 234 -20.94 -5.02 -8.58
N HIS A 235 -19.89 -4.19 -8.74
CA HIS A 235 -19.16 -3.63 -7.61
C HIS A 235 -20.03 -2.68 -6.81
N VAL A 236 -20.01 -2.84 -5.48
CA VAL A 236 -20.80 -1.99 -4.58
C VAL A 236 -20.22 -0.57 -4.55
N PHE A 237 -18.90 -0.43 -4.37
CA PHE A 237 -18.25 0.88 -4.20
C PHE A 237 -17.59 1.38 -5.47
N LEU A 238 -18.00 2.60 -5.88
CA LEU A 238 -17.53 3.23 -7.11
C LEU A 238 -16.82 4.55 -6.85
N LYS A 239 -16.04 4.99 -7.84
CA LYS A 239 -15.57 6.37 -7.92
C LYS A 239 -16.76 7.30 -8.12
N HIS A 240 -16.68 8.52 -7.59
CA HIS A 240 -17.70 9.57 -7.78
C HIS A 240 -17.20 10.63 -8.78
N MET A 241 -16.40 10.20 -9.72
CA MET A 241 -15.96 10.99 -10.87
C MET A 241 -16.16 10.13 -12.13
N PRO A 242 -16.62 10.71 -13.22
CA PRO A 242 -16.72 9.98 -14.49
C PRO A 242 -15.38 9.32 -14.86
N PRO A 243 -15.42 8.12 -15.41
CA PRO A 243 -16.58 7.31 -15.82
C PRO A 243 -17.23 6.47 -14.71
N PHE A 244 -17.06 6.80 -13.42
CA PHE A 244 -17.64 6.12 -12.25
C PHE A 244 -17.19 4.66 -12.07
N ASP A 245 -15.99 4.34 -12.49
CA ASP A 245 -15.39 3.01 -12.37
C ASP A 245 -15.37 2.49 -10.94
N PRO A 246 -15.20 1.16 -10.75
CA PRO A 246 -14.82 0.59 -9.47
C PRO A 246 -13.58 1.27 -8.88
N ILE A 247 -13.49 1.29 -7.56
CA ILE A 247 -12.36 1.91 -6.86
C ILE A 247 -11.11 1.05 -7.06
N GLY A 248 -10.20 1.49 -7.93
CA GLY A 248 -8.95 0.79 -8.22
C GLY A 248 -7.86 0.97 -7.14
N ASN A 249 -6.71 0.36 -7.38
CA ASN A 249 -5.58 0.41 -6.46
C ASN A 249 -4.94 1.80 -6.38
N GLU A 250 -5.04 2.60 -7.43
CA GLU A 250 -4.55 3.98 -7.51
C GLU A 250 -5.32 4.96 -6.61
N ASN A 251 -6.53 4.58 -6.17
CA ASN A 251 -7.33 5.41 -5.28
C ASN A 251 -6.86 5.26 -3.83
N HIS A 252 -6.20 6.28 -3.35
CA HIS A 252 -5.66 6.34 -2.00
C HIS A 252 -6.74 6.73 -0.98
N MET A 253 -7.63 5.78 -0.61
CA MET A 253 -8.63 5.96 0.44
C MET A 253 -8.01 6.43 1.78
N HIS A 254 -6.71 6.24 1.96
CA HIS A 254 -5.96 6.78 3.09
C HIS A 254 -6.10 8.31 3.20
N GLN A 255 -6.05 9.05 2.09
CA GLN A 255 -6.19 10.51 2.11
C GLN A 255 -7.58 10.94 2.60
N GLN A 256 -8.63 10.18 2.26
CA GLN A 256 -9.98 10.45 2.75
C GLN A 256 -10.07 10.23 4.26
N LEU A 257 -9.49 9.14 4.75
CA LEU A 257 -9.45 8.87 6.20
C LEU A 257 -8.74 10.00 6.95
N VAL A 258 -7.57 10.44 6.46
CA VAL A 258 -6.81 11.56 7.02
C VAL A 258 -7.64 12.86 7.02
N ARG A 259 -8.45 13.10 5.98
CA ARG A 259 -9.36 14.25 5.93
C ARG A 259 -10.43 14.21 7.04
N TYR A 260 -11.02 13.03 7.27
CA TYR A 260 -12.02 12.86 8.34
C TYR A 260 -11.40 12.96 9.73
N MET A 261 -10.19 12.43 9.93
CA MET A 261 -9.44 12.62 11.17
C MET A 261 -9.23 14.11 11.49
N ARG A 262 -8.80 14.89 10.50
CA ARG A 262 -8.62 16.34 10.67
C ARG A 262 -9.92 17.04 11.02
N LYS A 263 -11.02 16.68 10.36
CA LYS A 263 -12.34 17.23 10.69
C LYS A 263 -12.80 16.88 12.10
N ALA A 264 -12.43 15.70 12.59
CA ALA A 264 -12.74 15.24 13.94
C ALA A 264 -11.78 15.79 15.01
N GLY A 265 -10.81 16.64 14.65
CA GLY A 265 -9.82 17.18 15.59
C GLY A 265 -8.79 16.16 16.09
N ILE A 266 -8.66 15.02 15.43
CA ILE A 266 -7.72 13.95 15.81
C ILE A 266 -6.32 14.30 15.32
N ASP A 267 -5.36 14.41 16.26
CA ASP A 267 -3.97 14.72 15.91
C ASP A 267 -3.28 13.52 15.26
N GLN A 268 -2.92 13.70 13.99
CA GLN A 268 -2.24 12.67 13.19
C GLN A 268 -0.78 12.44 13.62
N ARG A 269 -0.15 13.42 14.28
CA ARG A 269 1.25 13.32 14.69
C ARG A 269 1.45 12.32 15.82
N THR A 270 0.42 12.07 16.61
CA THR A 270 0.43 11.06 17.68
C THR A 270 0.20 9.64 17.17
N LYS A 271 -0.29 9.49 15.93
CA LYS A 271 -0.65 8.20 15.33
C LYS A 271 0.38 7.81 14.26
N LYS A 272 1.23 6.84 14.57
CA LYS A 272 2.22 6.28 13.62
C LYS A 272 1.58 5.64 12.39
N HIS A 273 0.35 5.14 12.50
CA HIS A 273 -0.39 4.48 11.43
C HIS A 273 -1.84 4.95 11.42
N SER A 274 -2.18 5.76 10.42
CA SER A 274 -3.50 6.39 10.27
C SER A 274 -4.28 5.88 9.05
N GLY A 275 -3.95 4.69 8.53
CA GLY A 275 -4.61 4.10 7.36
C GLY A 275 -5.73 3.12 7.72
N PHE A 276 -6.45 2.63 6.70
CA PHE A 276 -7.48 1.59 6.86
C PHE A 276 -6.99 0.32 7.58
N HIS A 277 -5.70 0.04 7.49
CA HIS A 277 -5.10 -1.09 8.19
C HIS A 277 -5.14 -0.93 9.72
N SER A 278 -4.98 0.30 10.22
CA SER A 278 -5.10 0.59 11.66
C SER A 278 -6.55 0.47 12.17
N LEU A 279 -7.54 0.80 11.33
CA LEU A 279 -8.96 0.58 11.65
C LEU A 279 -9.27 -0.91 11.86
N ARG A 280 -8.73 -1.77 10.99
CA ARG A 280 -8.84 -3.22 11.13
C ARG A 280 -8.20 -3.74 12.44
N HIS A 281 -7.05 -3.20 12.84
CA HIS A 281 -6.42 -3.55 14.11
C HIS A 281 -7.30 -3.18 15.31
N SER A 282 -7.99 -2.04 15.24
CA SER A 282 -8.92 -1.61 16.30
C SER A 282 -10.14 -2.51 16.41
N ALA A 283 -10.68 -2.99 15.28
CA ALA A 283 -11.77 -3.98 15.30
C ALA A 283 -11.36 -5.26 16.04
N ALA A 284 -10.15 -5.76 15.79
CA ALA A 284 -9.63 -6.94 16.46
C ALA A 284 -9.43 -6.70 17.98
N SER A 285 -8.98 -5.51 18.38
CA SER A 285 -8.81 -5.16 19.79
C SER A 285 -10.14 -5.06 20.54
N MET A 286 -11.17 -4.47 19.89
CA MET A 286 -12.51 -4.34 20.47
C MET A 286 -13.27 -5.68 20.61
N LEU A 287 -12.86 -6.71 19.86
CA LEU A 287 -13.43 -8.05 19.98
C LEU A 287 -12.77 -8.87 21.13
N LEU A 288 -11.64 -8.39 21.65
CA LEU A 288 -10.88 -9.04 22.73
C LEU A 288 -11.14 -8.39 24.10
N GLU A 289 -11.76 -7.22 24.15
CA GLU A 289 -12.28 -6.55 25.34
C GLU A 289 -13.76 -6.93 25.59
#